data_cb10d926c87be47259393a8ea70287e4
#
_entry.id   cb10d926c87be47259393a8ea70287e4
#
_cell.length_a   1.000
_cell.length_b   1.000
_cell.length_c   1.000
_cell.angle_alpha   90.00
_cell.angle_beta   90.00
_cell.angle_gamma   90.00
#
_symmetry.space_group_name_H-M   'P 1'
#
loop_
_entity.id
_entity.type
_entity.pdbx_description
1 polymer ?
#
loop_
_entity_poly.entity_id
_entity_poly.type
_entity_poly.pdbx_seq_one_letter_code
_entity_poly.pdbx_strand_id
1 'polypeptide(L)'
;MRRLVVFAVLATLVATGTALAARGDPQRRITPADEARAKAMLVRQSDLPGSTAGAPTPNVDFYCPGLDASDLTLTGDANGRRFAVGLMIVASASEVYESRADAGAAWRRATGAEGVQCAKSLLGRQLAQQRGRLVSLRQIPFPRISDRTIAFRATMTATTPQGAVTAYVDVIALMRSRAHATITVGSALTTPPRSEELHLARTVAKRMANAMRGA
;
A
#
# COMPACT_ATOMS: atom_id res chain seq x y z
N MET A 1 -20.19 -8.09 -18.85
CA MET A 1 -20.75 -7.68 -17.55
C MET A 1 -20.00 -8.25 -16.35
N ARG A 2 -19.65 -9.56 -16.31
CA ARG A 2 -18.92 -10.18 -15.19
C ARG A 2 -17.59 -9.51 -14.84
N ARG A 3 -16.83 -9.02 -15.82
CA ARG A 3 -15.56 -8.31 -15.63
C ARG A 3 -15.71 -6.93 -14.96
N LEU A 4 -16.78 -6.18 -15.29
CA LEU A 4 -17.01 -4.84 -14.73
C LEU A 4 -17.34 -4.87 -13.23
N VAL A 5 -18.10 -5.85 -12.74
CA VAL A 5 -18.46 -5.97 -11.32
C VAL A 5 -17.23 -6.34 -10.48
N VAL A 6 -16.36 -7.22 -10.98
CA VAL A 6 -15.11 -7.60 -10.31
C VAL A 6 -14.16 -6.41 -10.22
N PHE A 7 -14.07 -5.57 -11.25
CA PHE A 7 -13.27 -4.35 -11.22
C PHE A 7 -13.78 -3.33 -10.20
N ALA A 8 -15.09 -3.19 -10.04
CA ALA A 8 -15.65 -2.27 -9.06
C ALA A 8 -15.31 -2.67 -7.62
N VAL A 9 -15.38 -3.95 -7.30
CA VAL A 9 -15.00 -4.47 -5.97
C VAL A 9 -13.51 -4.31 -5.69
N LEU A 10 -12.64 -4.60 -6.66
CA LEU A 10 -11.21 -4.43 -6.51
C LEU A 10 -10.78 -2.95 -6.42
N ALA A 11 -11.42 -2.09 -7.21
CA ALA A 11 -11.09 -0.65 -7.20
C ALA A 11 -11.38 -0.01 -5.84
N THR A 12 -12.43 -0.42 -5.16
CA THR A 12 -12.75 0.05 -3.80
C THR A 12 -11.82 -0.53 -2.73
N LEU A 13 -11.33 -1.75 -2.90
CA LEU A 13 -10.46 -2.42 -1.93
C LEU A 13 -9.00 -1.93 -1.96
N VAL A 14 -8.47 -1.60 -3.14
CA VAL A 14 -7.12 -1.04 -3.28
C VAL A 14 -7.07 0.42 -2.76
N ALA A 15 -8.21 1.11 -2.73
CA ALA A 15 -8.29 2.46 -2.16
C ALA A 15 -7.97 2.51 -0.65
N THR A 16 -7.93 1.37 0.03
CA THR A 16 -7.79 1.31 1.50
C THR A 16 -6.37 1.12 2.01
N GLY A 17 -5.40 0.97 1.13
CA GLY A 17 -4.05 0.52 1.51
C GLY A 17 -3.07 1.60 1.97
N THR A 18 -3.40 2.88 1.93
CA THR A 18 -2.37 3.93 2.06
C THR A 18 -2.73 5.14 2.92
N ALA A 19 -3.85 5.12 3.62
CA ALA A 19 -4.15 6.25 4.48
C ALA A 19 -4.48 5.77 5.89
N LEU A 20 -3.53 5.86 6.71
CA LEU A 20 -3.62 5.76 8.14
C LEU A 20 -3.39 7.14 8.69
N ALA A 21 -4.44 7.98 8.72
CA ALA A 21 -4.25 9.23 9.38
C ALA A 21 -5.51 10.05 9.55
N ALA A 22 -5.90 10.30 10.77
CA ALA A 22 -6.72 11.45 11.16
C ALA A 22 -6.51 11.84 12.65
N ARG A 23 -6.47 10.89 13.54
CA ARG A 23 -5.95 11.12 14.90
C ARG A 23 -4.74 10.20 15.06
N GLY A 24 -3.57 10.78 15.37
CA GLY A 24 -2.33 10.02 15.43
C GLY A 24 -1.50 10.05 14.15
N ASP A 25 -1.81 10.97 13.22
CA ASP A 25 -0.96 11.24 12.05
C ASP A 25 0.36 11.84 12.46
N PRO A 26 1.43 11.56 11.69
CA PRO A 26 2.69 12.24 11.88
C PRO A 26 2.52 13.76 11.68
N GLN A 27 3.30 14.52 12.44
CA GLN A 27 3.41 15.96 12.21
C GLN A 27 3.90 16.21 10.79
N ARG A 28 3.19 17.04 10.05
CA ARG A 28 3.51 17.31 8.64
C ARG A 28 4.36 18.58 8.52
N ARG A 29 5.64 18.39 8.18
CA ARG A 29 6.58 19.49 7.85
C ARG A 29 7.11 19.27 6.43
N ILE A 30 6.19 19.27 5.46
CA ILE A 30 6.49 18.92 4.08
C ILE A 30 7.48 19.92 3.48
N THR A 31 8.56 19.38 2.91
CA THR A 31 9.55 20.17 2.15
C THR A 31 9.44 19.83 0.65
N PRO A 32 9.68 20.79 -0.25
CA PRO A 32 9.66 20.54 -1.70
C PRO A 32 10.64 19.43 -2.12
N ALA A 33 11.80 19.35 -1.47
CA ALA A 33 12.80 18.34 -1.77
C ALA A 33 12.35 16.93 -1.41
N ASP A 34 11.74 16.74 -0.23
CA ASP A 34 11.28 15.43 0.22
C ASP A 34 9.98 15.01 -0.47
N GLU A 35 9.11 15.96 -0.80
CA GLU A 35 7.95 15.68 -1.63
C GLU A 35 8.37 15.21 -3.04
N ALA A 36 9.39 15.85 -3.64
CA ALA A 36 9.94 15.39 -4.92
C ALA A 36 10.56 13.98 -4.80
N ARG A 37 11.28 13.69 -3.70
CA ARG A 37 11.79 12.34 -3.41
C ARG A 37 10.66 11.32 -3.29
N ALA A 38 9.61 11.65 -2.54
CA ALA A 38 8.44 10.77 -2.40
C ALA A 38 7.83 10.48 -3.78
N LYS A 39 7.53 11.50 -4.59
CA LYS A 39 7.00 11.33 -5.96
C LYS A 39 7.90 10.47 -6.85
N ALA A 40 9.22 10.59 -6.70
CA ALA A 40 10.19 9.83 -7.50
C ALA A 40 10.16 8.32 -7.22
N MET A 41 9.72 7.88 -6.03
CA MET A 41 9.67 6.48 -5.60
C MET A 41 8.43 5.72 -6.07
N LEU A 42 7.40 6.40 -6.57
CA LEU A 42 6.13 5.79 -6.96
C LEU A 42 6.25 4.86 -8.17
N VAL A 43 5.34 3.88 -8.25
CA VAL A 43 5.08 3.09 -9.46
C VAL A 43 4.58 4.02 -10.57
N ARG A 44 5.02 3.80 -11.79
CA ARG A 44 4.68 4.57 -13.00
C ARG A 44 4.00 3.67 -14.01
N GLN A 45 3.29 4.26 -14.95
CA GLN A 45 2.64 3.51 -16.03
C GLN A 45 3.65 2.73 -16.88
N SER A 46 4.86 3.26 -17.07
CA SER A 46 5.95 2.58 -17.78
C SER A 46 6.43 1.29 -17.11
N ASP A 47 6.13 1.08 -15.82
CA ASP A 47 6.47 -0.14 -15.10
C ASP A 47 5.44 -1.26 -15.33
N LEU A 48 4.30 -0.93 -15.92
CA LEU A 48 3.15 -1.79 -16.15
C LEU A 48 2.66 -1.66 -17.60
N PRO A 49 3.37 -2.20 -18.58
CA PRO A 49 2.98 -2.13 -19.99
C PRO A 49 1.55 -2.62 -20.20
N GLY A 50 0.79 -1.91 -21.02
CA GLY A 50 -0.63 -2.21 -21.30
C GLY A 50 -1.60 -1.84 -20.19
N SER A 51 -1.14 -1.19 -19.11
CA SER A 51 -2.03 -0.72 -18.04
C SER A 51 -2.81 0.55 -18.41
N THR A 52 -3.98 0.67 -17.83
CA THR A 52 -4.79 1.90 -17.85
C THR A 52 -4.62 2.63 -16.52
N ALA A 53 -4.26 3.92 -16.60
CA ALA A 53 -4.12 4.76 -15.42
C ALA A 53 -5.48 5.27 -14.94
N GLY A 54 -5.78 5.07 -13.66
CA GLY A 54 -6.93 5.62 -12.96
C GLY A 54 -6.58 6.85 -12.12
N ALA A 55 -7.51 7.29 -11.28
CA ALA A 55 -7.29 8.34 -10.30
C ALA A 55 -6.23 7.93 -9.27
N PRO A 56 -5.57 8.88 -8.59
CA PRO A 56 -4.76 8.58 -7.42
C PRO A 56 -5.56 7.84 -6.35
N THR A 57 -4.87 7.07 -5.52
CA THR A 57 -5.51 6.43 -4.36
C THR A 57 -5.88 7.52 -3.37
N PRO A 58 -7.16 7.64 -2.97
CA PRO A 58 -7.55 8.64 -1.98
C PRO A 58 -6.93 8.30 -0.62
N ASN A 59 -6.61 9.32 0.15
CA ASN A 59 -6.34 9.14 1.56
C ASN A 59 -7.63 8.70 2.25
N VAL A 60 -7.57 7.67 3.05
CA VAL A 60 -8.69 7.23 3.88
C VAL A 60 -8.26 7.39 5.33
N ASP A 61 -8.96 8.25 6.04
CA ASP A 61 -8.66 8.50 7.45
C ASP A 61 -9.08 7.31 8.31
N PHE A 62 -8.10 6.67 8.93
CA PHE A 62 -8.32 5.60 9.89
C PHE A 62 -7.59 5.91 11.18
N TYR A 63 -8.31 5.99 12.26
CA TYR A 63 -7.69 6.02 13.56
C TYR A 63 -7.50 4.62 14.13
N CYS A 64 -6.28 4.35 14.56
CA CYS A 64 -5.91 3.14 15.25
C CYS A 64 -4.84 3.44 16.30
N PRO A 65 -5.12 3.23 17.59
CA PRO A 65 -4.15 3.52 18.64
C PRO A 65 -2.79 2.86 18.45
N GLY A 66 -2.76 1.62 17.94
CA GLY A 66 -1.50 0.89 17.67
C GLY A 66 -0.68 1.45 16.51
N LEU A 67 -1.23 2.41 15.76
CA LEU A 67 -0.58 3.09 14.62
C LEU A 67 -0.34 4.58 14.87
N ASP A 68 -0.59 5.06 16.10
CA ASP A 68 -0.39 6.47 16.44
C ASP A 68 1.06 6.89 16.12
N ALA A 69 1.19 7.85 15.23
CA ALA A 69 2.44 8.39 14.73
C ALA A 69 2.59 9.90 15.01
N SER A 70 1.73 10.46 15.90
CA SER A 70 1.68 11.89 16.20
C SER A 70 2.98 12.48 16.77
N ASP A 71 3.86 11.61 17.27
CA ASP A 71 5.21 11.93 17.73
C ASP A 71 6.28 11.88 16.64
N LEU A 72 5.91 11.50 15.41
CA LEU A 72 6.81 11.40 14.26
C LEU A 72 6.66 12.60 13.33
N THR A 73 7.69 12.92 12.57
CA THR A 73 7.64 14.03 11.60
C THR A 73 7.76 13.51 10.17
N LEU A 74 6.76 13.81 9.35
CA LEU A 74 6.73 13.51 7.93
C LEU A 74 7.14 14.75 7.13
N THR A 75 8.16 14.63 6.29
CA THR A 75 8.71 15.73 5.49
C THR A 75 8.40 15.64 4.01
N GLY A 76 7.90 14.49 3.53
CA GLY A 76 7.40 14.29 2.17
C GLY A 76 6.49 13.08 2.09
N ASP A 77 5.42 13.21 1.31
CA ASP A 77 4.52 12.10 1.01
C ASP A 77 3.99 12.20 -0.43
N ALA A 78 3.65 11.07 -1.00
CA ALA A 78 3.03 11.01 -2.30
C ALA A 78 2.18 9.75 -2.46
N ASN A 79 1.00 9.93 -3.04
CA ASN A 79 0.13 8.85 -3.49
C ASN A 79 0.19 8.71 -5.01
N GLY A 80 0.49 7.51 -5.47
CA GLY A 80 0.53 7.17 -6.89
C GLY A 80 -0.85 7.03 -7.51
N ARG A 81 -0.90 7.08 -8.83
CA ARG A 81 -2.10 6.69 -9.58
C ARG A 81 -2.33 5.19 -9.43
N ARG A 82 -3.57 4.77 -9.55
CA ARG A 82 -3.93 3.36 -9.71
C ARG A 82 -3.75 2.95 -11.15
N PHE A 83 -3.23 1.76 -11.36
CA PHE A 83 -3.04 1.17 -12.69
C PHE A 83 -3.81 -0.14 -12.76
N ALA A 84 -4.67 -0.29 -13.78
CA ALA A 84 -5.38 -1.52 -14.05
C ALA A 84 -4.72 -2.26 -15.22
N VAL A 85 -4.40 -3.54 -15.04
CA VAL A 85 -3.87 -4.42 -16.07
C VAL A 85 -4.49 -5.81 -15.95
N GLY A 86 -5.27 -6.23 -16.94
CA GLY A 86 -6.02 -7.49 -16.87
C GLY A 86 -7.00 -7.49 -15.68
N LEU A 87 -6.83 -8.42 -14.75
CA LEU A 87 -7.61 -8.53 -13.51
C LEU A 87 -6.85 -7.97 -12.29
N MET A 88 -5.73 -7.30 -12.51
CA MET A 88 -4.94 -6.70 -11.44
C MET A 88 -5.17 -5.19 -11.37
N ILE A 89 -5.05 -4.68 -10.16
CA ILE A 89 -4.95 -3.25 -9.86
C ILE A 89 -3.69 -3.04 -9.03
N VAL A 90 -2.85 -2.10 -9.46
CA VAL A 90 -1.63 -1.73 -8.75
C VAL A 90 -1.75 -0.29 -8.27
N ALA A 91 -1.37 -0.05 -7.04
CA ALA A 91 -1.23 1.27 -6.45
C ALA A 91 0.09 1.37 -5.69
N SER A 92 0.56 2.58 -5.45
CA SER A 92 1.73 2.80 -4.61
C SER A 92 1.61 4.10 -3.84
N ALA A 93 2.25 4.15 -2.69
CA ALA A 93 2.42 5.34 -1.87
C ALA A 93 3.86 5.39 -1.35
N SER A 94 4.31 6.57 -0.98
CA SER A 94 5.64 6.75 -0.40
C SER A 94 5.67 7.91 0.58
N GLU A 95 6.51 7.78 1.58
CA GLU A 95 6.68 8.71 2.69
C GLU A 95 8.16 8.97 2.93
N VAL A 96 8.49 10.19 3.29
CA VAL A 96 9.83 10.57 3.74
C VAL A 96 9.71 11.22 5.11
N TYR A 97 10.37 10.65 6.09
CA TYR A 97 10.38 11.13 7.46
C TYR A 97 11.54 12.10 7.71
N GLU A 98 11.47 12.90 8.76
CA GLU A 98 12.54 13.82 9.15
C GLU A 98 13.82 13.07 9.50
N SER A 99 13.69 11.91 10.16
CA SER A 99 14.82 11.12 10.62
C SER A 99 14.67 9.62 10.29
N ARG A 100 15.80 8.90 10.34
CA ARG A 100 15.81 7.42 10.30
C ARG A 100 15.13 6.81 11.53
N ALA A 101 15.17 7.51 12.65
CA ALA A 101 14.52 7.07 13.88
C ALA A 101 13.00 7.09 13.72
N ASP A 102 12.44 8.16 13.16
CA ASP A 102 11.02 8.30 12.87
C ASP A 102 10.55 7.25 11.88
N ALA A 103 11.26 7.09 10.76
CA ALA A 103 10.96 6.04 9.79
C ALA A 103 11.01 4.65 10.43
N GLY A 104 12.01 4.38 11.28
CA GLY A 104 12.13 3.13 12.01
C GLY A 104 10.97 2.90 13.01
N ALA A 105 10.48 3.95 13.66
CA ALA A 105 9.35 3.89 14.58
C ALA A 105 8.04 3.64 13.81
N ALA A 106 7.78 4.39 12.74
CA ALA A 106 6.65 4.18 11.85
C ALA A 106 6.61 2.75 11.30
N TRP A 107 7.75 2.24 10.84
CA TRP A 107 7.88 0.86 10.37
C TRP A 107 7.47 -0.15 11.44
N ARG A 108 8.02 -0.04 12.66
CA ARG A 108 7.71 -0.98 13.75
C ARG A 108 6.23 -0.97 14.11
N ARG A 109 5.60 0.22 14.14
CA ARG A 109 4.16 0.36 14.40
C ARG A 109 3.35 -0.29 13.31
N ALA A 110 3.62 0.02 12.04
CA ALA A 110 2.85 -0.49 10.91
C ALA A 110 2.99 -2.02 10.71
N THR A 111 4.18 -2.58 10.97
CA THR A 111 4.47 -4.00 10.74
C THR A 111 4.42 -4.88 11.99
N GLY A 112 4.27 -4.27 13.17
CA GLY A 112 4.13 -4.97 14.44
C GLY A 112 2.74 -5.62 14.61
N ALA A 113 2.63 -6.48 15.62
CA ALA A 113 1.39 -7.24 15.86
C ALA A 113 0.16 -6.35 16.04
N GLU A 114 0.29 -5.24 16.78
CA GLU A 114 -0.79 -4.29 17.02
C GLU A 114 -1.23 -3.58 15.72
N GLY A 115 -0.28 -3.12 14.90
CA GLY A 115 -0.56 -2.51 13.61
C GLY A 115 -1.26 -3.46 12.65
N VAL A 116 -0.79 -4.69 12.57
CA VAL A 116 -1.40 -5.75 11.74
C VAL A 116 -2.82 -6.09 12.24
N GLN A 117 -3.01 -6.22 13.55
CA GLN A 117 -4.34 -6.48 14.10
C GLN A 117 -5.31 -5.32 13.85
N CYS A 118 -4.81 -4.10 13.94
CA CYS A 118 -5.59 -2.92 13.60
C CYS A 118 -5.98 -2.90 12.12
N ALA A 119 -5.03 -3.09 11.22
CA ALA A 119 -5.29 -3.20 9.78
C ALA A 119 -6.34 -4.27 9.47
N LYS A 120 -6.24 -5.44 10.13
CA LYS A 120 -7.23 -6.53 10.01
C LYS A 120 -8.63 -6.08 10.42
N SER A 121 -8.75 -5.38 11.55
CA SER A 121 -10.03 -4.88 12.05
C SER A 121 -10.65 -3.83 11.14
N LEU A 122 -9.83 -2.91 10.63
CA LEU A 122 -10.25 -1.85 9.70
C LEU A 122 -10.74 -2.45 8.38
N LEU A 123 -9.94 -3.31 7.75
CA LEU A 123 -10.32 -4.01 6.52
C LEU A 123 -11.60 -4.82 6.70
N GLY A 124 -11.74 -5.52 7.84
CA GLY A 124 -12.94 -6.28 8.14
C GLY A 124 -14.20 -5.41 8.20
N ARG A 125 -14.15 -4.27 8.89
CA ARG A 125 -15.28 -3.32 8.96
C ARG A 125 -15.64 -2.74 7.59
N GLN A 126 -14.62 -2.30 6.83
CA GLN A 126 -14.84 -1.71 5.53
C GLN A 126 -15.43 -2.70 4.52
N LEU A 127 -14.93 -3.94 4.53
CA LEU A 127 -15.47 -5.00 3.69
C LEU A 127 -16.93 -5.32 4.04
N ALA A 128 -17.27 -5.36 5.34
CA ALA A 128 -18.64 -5.61 5.78
C ALA A 128 -19.63 -4.57 5.24
N GLN A 129 -19.22 -3.28 5.17
CA GLN A 129 -20.04 -2.22 4.56
C GLN A 129 -20.28 -2.44 3.05
N GLN A 130 -19.40 -3.18 2.38
CA GLN A 130 -19.47 -3.50 0.95
C GLN A 130 -19.98 -4.91 0.67
N ARG A 131 -20.66 -5.56 1.63
CA ARG A 131 -21.12 -6.97 1.54
C ARG A 131 -19.97 -7.94 1.28
N GLY A 132 -18.78 -7.60 1.77
CA GLY A 132 -17.59 -8.43 1.71
C GLY A 132 -17.18 -8.94 3.08
N ARG A 133 -16.21 -9.84 3.09
CA ARG A 133 -15.62 -10.40 4.31
C ARG A 133 -14.12 -10.60 4.15
N LEU A 134 -13.34 -10.18 5.14
CA LEU A 134 -11.94 -10.53 5.25
C LEU A 134 -11.83 -12.00 5.71
N VAL A 135 -11.24 -12.83 4.86
CA VAL A 135 -10.98 -14.26 5.17
C VAL A 135 -9.70 -14.40 5.97
N SER A 136 -8.63 -13.71 5.52
CA SER A 136 -7.35 -13.71 6.21
C SER A 136 -6.54 -12.45 5.89
N LEU A 137 -5.71 -12.04 6.84
CA LEU A 137 -4.58 -11.13 6.62
C LEU A 137 -3.35 -11.78 7.24
N ARG A 138 -2.34 -12.08 6.44
CA ARG A 138 -1.14 -12.77 6.89
C ARG A 138 0.11 -12.25 6.19
N GLN A 139 1.23 -12.29 6.88
CA GLN A 139 2.52 -12.09 6.25
C GLN A 139 2.81 -13.23 5.26
N ILE A 140 3.38 -12.88 4.13
CA ILE A 140 3.82 -13.85 3.11
C ILE A 140 5.35 -13.75 2.92
N PRO A 141 6.02 -14.84 2.56
CA PRO A 141 7.46 -14.81 2.26
C PRO A 141 7.76 -13.82 1.14
N PHE A 142 8.71 -12.92 1.37
CA PHE A 142 9.17 -11.96 0.37
C PHE A 142 10.70 -11.74 0.53
N PRO A 143 11.48 -11.68 -0.56
CA PRO A 143 12.92 -11.48 -0.45
C PRO A 143 13.23 -10.08 0.08
N ARG A 144 14.34 -9.95 0.79
CA ARG A 144 14.84 -8.66 1.24
C ARG A 144 15.41 -7.89 0.03
N ILE A 145 14.68 -6.86 -0.41
CA ILE A 145 15.02 -6.05 -1.59
C ILE A 145 15.54 -4.65 -1.18
N SER A 146 15.21 -4.20 0.02
CA SER A 146 15.60 -2.91 0.59
C SER A 146 16.20 -3.10 1.98
N ASP A 147 16.48 -2.03 2.72
CA ASP A 147 17.00 -2.13 4.09
C ASP A 147 16.06 -2.98 4.96
N ARG A 148 14.75 -2.77 4.79
CA ARG A 148 13.69 -3.66 5.29
C ARG A 148 12.67 -3.90 4.20
N THR A 149 12.14 -5.11 4.17
CA THR A 149 11.07 -5.52 3.23
C THR A 149 10.14 -6.46 3.98
N ILE A 150 8.85 -6.23 3.86
CA ILE A 150 7.79 -7.13 4.37
C ILE A 150 6.65 -7.16 3.38
N ALA A 151 5.95 -8.26 3.29
CA ALA A 151 4.75 -8.38 2.47
C ALA A 151 3.63 -9.07 3.24
N PHE A 152 2.42 -8.57 3.05
CA PHE A 152 1.19 -9.14 3.62
C PHE A 152 0.22 -9.46 2.51
N ARG A 153 -0.55 -10.52 2.68
CA ARG A 153 -1.68 -10.88 1.81
C ARG A 153 -2.97 -10.81 2.58
N ALA A 154 -3.90 -10.02 2.11
CA ALA A 154 -5.30 -10.09 2.47
C ALA A 154 -6.04 -11.00 1.47
N THR A 155 -6.79 -11.97 1.97
CA THR A 155 -7.74 -12.77 1.19
C THR A 155 -9.14 -12.34 1.60
N MET A 156 -9.97 -12.02 0.62
CA MET A 156 -11.29 -11.46 0.85
C MET A 156 -12.32 -12.16 -0.03
N THR A 157 -13.57 -12.18 0.42
CA THR A 157 -14.70 -12.58 -0.40
C THR A 157 -15.69 -11.44 -0.50
N ALA A 158 -16.29 -11.27 -1.65
CA ALA A 158 -17.40 -10.34 -1.87
C ALA A 158 -18.57 -11.09 -2.51
N THR A 159 -19.78 -10.78 -2.06
CA THR A 159 -20.99 -11.31 -2.66
C THR A 159 -21.40 -10.43 -3.83
N THR A 160 -21.50 -11.02 -5.00
CA THR A 160 -21.99 -10.37 -6.22
C THR A 160 -23.30 -11.01 -6.65
N PRO A 161 -24.09 -10.39 -7.55
CA PRO A 161 -25.28 -11.03 -8.12
C PRO A 161 -24.99 -12.37 -8.80
N GLN A 162 -23.74 -12.62 -9.21
CA GLN A 162 -23.30 -13.85 -9.87
C GLN A 162 -22.70 -14.88 -8.89
N GLY A 163 -22.74 -14.61 -7.59
CA GLY A 163 -22.19 -15.48 -6.54
C GLY A 163 -21.00 -14.86 -5.81
N ALA A 164 -20.39 -15.64 -4.93
CA ALA A 164 -19.21 -15.19 -4.17
C ALA A 164 -17.96 -15.13 -5.06
N VAL A 165 -17.20 -14.06 -4.93
CA VAL A 165 -15.92 -13.85 -5.62
C VAL A 165 -14.81 -13.71 -4.59
N THR A 166 -13.72 -14.44 -4.76
CA THR A 166 -12.51 -14.27 -3.95
C THR A 166 -11.59 -13.25 -4.60
N ALA A 167 -11.06 -12.33 -3.80
CA ALA A 167 -10.05 -11.36 -4.21
C ALA A 167 -8.85 -11.43 -3.26
N TYR A 168 -7.70 -11.07 -3.78
CA TYR A 168 -6.43 -11.04 -3.06
C TYR A 168 -5.83 -9.65 -3.18
N VAL A 169 -5.29 -9.14 -2.08
CA VAL A 169 -4.53 -7.90 -2.07
C VAL A 169 -3.22 -8.16 -1.34
N ASP A 170 -2.14 -7.98 -2.06
CA ASP A 170 -0.79 -8.04 -1.51
C ASP A 170 -0.29 -6.61 -1.28
N VAL A 171 0.20 -6.38 -0.09
CA VAL A 171 0.82 -5.12 0.32
C VAL A 171 2.30 -5.39 0.59
N ILE A 172 3.16 -4.79 -0.23
CA ILE A 172 4.61 -4.91 -0.13
C ILE A 172 5.14 -3.58 0.39
N ALA A 173 5.69 -3.60 1.60
CA ALA A 173 6.30 -2.43 2.21
C ALA A 173 7.83 -2.52 2.12
N LEU A 174 8.43 -1.42 1.74
CA LEU A 174 9.87 -1.23 1.61
C LEU A 174 10.29 -0.05 2.50
N MET A 175 11.40 -0.20 3.20
CA MET A 175 12.02 0.90 3.94
C MET A 175 13.46 1.05 3.50
N ARG A 176 13.89 2.29 3.25
CA ARG A 176 15.28 2.65 2.98
C ARG A 176 15.63 3.98 3.60
N SER A 177 16.69 3.99 4.44
CA SER A 177 17.07 5.19 5.18
C SER A 177 15.88 5.75 5.98
N ARG A 178 15.44 6.98 5.68
CA ARG A 178 14.28 7.63 6.28
C ARG A 178 13.02 7.64 5.40
N ALA A 179 12.99 6.79 4.37
CA ALA A 179 11.87 6.68 3.44
C ALA A 179 11.17 5.33 3.51
N HIS A 180 9.85 5.35 3.35
CA HIS A 180 9.00 4.21 3.12
C HIS A 180 8.39 4.25 1.72
N ALA A 181 8.16 3.09 1.16
CA ALA A 181 7.32 2.93 -0.03
C ALA A 181 6.43 1.70 0.15
N THR A 182 5.19 1.83 -0.25
CA THR A 182 4.20 0.75 -0.23
C THR A 182 3.70 0.50 -1.63
N ILE A 183 3.68 -0.77 -2.05
CA ILE A 183 3.10 -1.22 -3.31
C ILE A 183 1.94 -2.13 -2.95
N THR A 184 0.77 -1.82 -3.46
CA THR A 184 -0.44 -2.62 -3.28
C THR A 184 -0.80 -3.25 -4.61
N VAL A 185 -0.93 -4.58 -4.65
CA VAL A 185 -1.32 -5.34 -5.83
C VAL A 185 -2.60 -6.10 -5.51
N GLY A 186 -3.71 -5.64 -6.07
CA GLY A 186 -5.00 -6.33 -5.98
C GLY A 186 -5.21 -7.24 -7.19
N SER A 187 -5.76 -8.44 -6.98
CA SER A 187 -6.14 -9.36 -8.05
C SER A 187 -7.43 -10.11 -7.69
N ALA A 188 -8.28 -10.30 -8.70
CA ALA A 188 -9.49 -11.09 -8.57
C ALA A 188 -9.25 -12.51 -9.03
N LEU A 189 -9.91 -13.48 -8.37
CA LEU A 189 -9.95 -14.90 -8.68
C LEU A 189 -8.65 -15.67 -8.41
N THR A 190 -7.49 -15.07 -8.66
CA THR A 190 -6.18 -15.68 -8.45
C THR A 190 -5.28 -14.75 -7.66
N THR A 191 -4.28 -15.30 -6.98
CA THR A 191 -3.27 -14.47 -6.31
C THR A 191 -2.47 -13.65 -7.32
N PRO A 192 -1.99 -12.44 -6.95
CA PRO A 192 -1.09 -11.65 -7.80
C PRO A 192 0.10 -12.48 -8.26
N PRO A 193 0.55 -12.34 -9.53
CA PRO A 193 1.73 -13.04 -10.03
C PRO A 193 2.99 -12.58 -9.30
N ARG A 194 3.72 -13.52 -8.73
CA ARG A 194 4.92 -13.25 -7.94
C ARG A 194 6.02 -12.53 -8.72
N SER A 195 6.15 -12.84 -10.00
CA SER A 195 7.10 -12.18 -10.90
C SER A 195 6.85 -10.69 -11.01
N GLU A 196 5.58 -10.28 -11.15
CA GLU A 196 5.18 -8.88 -11.24
C GLU A 196 5.43 -8.14 -9.92
N GLU A 197 5.08 -8.75 -8.80
CA GLU A 197 5.37 -8.19 -7.48
C GLU A 197 6.87 -7.94 -7.28
N LEU A 198 7.71 -8.91 -7.64
CA LEU A 198 9.16 -8.80 -7.54
C LEU A 198 9.72 -7.74 -8.47
N HIS A 199 9.21 -7.64 -9.70
CA HIS A 199 9.59 -6.63 -10.66
C HIS A 199 9.29 -5.22 -10.12
N LEU A 200 8.06 -4.98 -9.67
CA LEU A 200 7.64 -3.70 -9.11
C LEU A 200 8.44 -3.33 -7.86
N ALA A 201 8.61 -4.28 -6.94
CA ALA A 201 9.34 -4.04 -5.70
C ALA A 201 10.83 -3.70 -5.97
N ARG A 202 11.50 -4.37 -6.90
CA ARG A 202 12.87 -4.06 -7.30
C ARG A 202 12.97 -2.69 -7.96
N THR A 203 12.02 -2.36 -8.83
CA THR A 203 11.95 -1.06 -9.52
C THR A 203 11.79 0.08 -8.52
N VAL A 204 10.85 -0.04 -7.58
CA VAL A 204 10.64 0.94 -6.51
C VAL A 204 11.86 1.03 -5.59
N ALA A 205 12.45 -0.10 -5.17
CA ALA A 205 13.65 -0.10 -4.33
C ALA A 205 14.85 0.60 -5.00
N LYS A 206 15.03 0.44 -6.32
CA LYS A 206 16.05 1.15 -7.09
C LYS A 206 15.78 2.66 -7.09
N ARG A 207 14.52 3.09 -7.26
CA ARG A 207 14.13 4.50 -7.17
C ARG A 207 14.35 5.06 -5.77
N MET A 208 14.00 4.30 -4.72
CA MET A 208 14.31 4.68 -3.34
C MET A 208 15.81 4.88 -3.13
N ALA A 209 16.63 3.97 -3.64
CA ALA A 209 18.08 4.10 -3.53
C ALA A 209 18.60 5.37 -4.22
N ASN A 210 18.02 5.75 -5.35
CA ASN A 210 18.40 6.96 -6.08
C ASN A 210 17.89 8.23 -5.38
N ALA A 211 16.63 8.24 -4.94
CA ALA A 211 16.01 9.39 -4.29
C ALA A 211 16.63 9.71 -2.93
N MET A 212 17.14 8.70 -2.23
CA MET A 212 17.73 8.84 -0.89
C MET A 212 19.25 8.92 -0.89
N ARG A 213 19.91 9.04 -2.06
CA ARG A 213 21.35 9.30 -2.13
C ARG A 213 21.65 10.70 -1.60
N GLY A 214 22.49 10.79 -0.57
CA GLY A 214 22.90 12.08 0.02
C GLY A 214 21.84 12.76 0.89
N ALA A 215 20.82 12.01 1.34
CA ALA A 215 19.75 12.51 2.20
C ALA A 215 19.88 11.96 3.64
#